data_1c1b8430fbf35ed724c11b01a3060db5
#
_entry.id   1c1b8430fbf35ed724c11b01a3060db5
#
_cell.length_a   1.000
_cell.length_b   1.000
_cell.length_c   1.000
_cell.angle_alpha   90.00
_cell.angle_beta   90.00
_cell.angle_gamma   90.00
#
_symmetry.space_group_name_H-M   'P 1'
#
loop_
_entity.id
_entity.type
_entity.pdbx_description
1 polymer ?
#
loop_
_entity_poly.entity_id
_entity_poly.type
_entity_poly.pdbx_seq_one_letter_code
_entity_poly.pdbx_strand_id
1 'polypeptide(L)'
;IARSIGRSPSVVCREIARHRGPAGAYRAQDAGRAAQVARRRPKQRLLDCDEVLRRRVICDLSQGRTPRQISGRLSMEAGGTVAPMDNSPHAQGHTISHEAIDTWIYAHLNKTLIEHGICLPSRRWMREKPPAGERKQPIVALPS
;
A
#
# COMPACT_ATOMS: atom_id res chain seq x y z
N ILE A 1 17.10 -14.73 26.37
CA ILE A 1 16.77 -13.58 25.51
C ILE A 1 15.49 -13.83 24.74
N ALA A 2 15.37 -14.88 23.88
CA ALA A 2 14.18 -15.11 23.07
C ALA A 2 12.89 -15.23 23.90
N ARG A 3 12.91 -15.98 24.98
CA ARG A 3 11.79 -16.10 25.93
C ARG A 3 11.47 -14.77 26.62
N SER A 4 12.49 -14.00 26.99
CA SER A 4 12.33 -12.71 27.68
C SER A 4 11.62 -11.66 26.80
N ILE A 5 11.75 -11.73 25.47
CA ILE A 5 11.11 -10.80 24.52
C ILE A 5 9.88 -11.40 23.82
N GLY A 6 9.41 -12.57 24.25
CA GLY A 6 8.23 -13.25 23.70
C GLY A 6 8.38 -13.65 22.22
N ARG A 7 9.59 -13.95 21.75
CA ARG A 7 9.86 -14.35 20.36
C ARG A 7 10.45 -15.75 20.28
N SER A 8 10.20 -16.42 19.14
CA SER A 8 10.79 -17.75 18.94
C SER A 8 12.32 -17.66 18.76
N PRO A 9 13.09 -18.65 19.23
CA PRO A 9 14.55 -18.65 19.09
C PRO A 9 15.02 -18.50 17.64
N SER A 10 14.33 -19.10 16.68
CA SER A 10 14.66 -19.02 15.25
C SER A 10 14.52 -17.60 14.67
N VAL A 11 13.58 -16.81 15.18
CA VAL A 11 13.44 -15.39 14.78
C VAL A 11 14.63 -14.59 15.31
N VAL A 12 15.01 -14.79 16.58
CA VAL A 12 16.15 -14.10 17.19
C VAL A 12 17.47 -14.48 16.51
N CYS A 13 17.69 -15.76 16.20
CA CYS A 13 18.88 -16.20 15.48
C CYS A 13 18.98 -15.56 14.08
N ARG A 14 17.88 -15.50 13.33
CA ARG A 14 17.85 -14.86 12.02
C ARG A 14 18.12 -13.36 12.10
N GLU A 15 17.61 -12.68 13.10
CA GLU A 15 17.85 -11.25 13.35
C GLU A 15 19.32 -10.99 13.66
N ILE A 16 19.90 -11.78 14.55
CA ILE A 16 21.34 -11.71 14.88
C ILE A 16 22.20 -11.97 13.65
N ALA A 17 21.89 -13.01 12.86
CA ALA A 17 22.64 -13.35 11.66
C ALA A 17 22.57 -12.24 10.60
N ARG A 18 21.40 -11.61 10.43
CA ARG A 18 21.18 -10.52 9.47
C ARG A 18 21.94 -9.24 9.81
N HIS A 19 22.07 -8.94 11.09
CA HIS A 19 22.65 -7.68 11.59
C HIS A 19 23.99 -7.89 12.30
N ARG A 20 24.69 -8.97 11.98
CA ARG A 20 26.06 -9.21 12.45
C ARG A 20 27.01 -8.24 11.74
N GLY A 21 27.70 -7.40 12.50
CA GLY A 21 28.70 -6.47 11.99
C GLY A 21 29.97 -7.17 11.49
N PRO A 22 30.91 -6.42 10.86
CA PRO A 22 32.17 -6.96 10.33
C PRO A 22 33.03 -7.70 11.38
N ALA A 23 32.93 -7.29 12.65
CA ALA A 23 33.60 -7.93 13.79
C ALA A 23 32.84 -9.14 14.35
N GLY A 24 31.77 -9.62 13.68
CA GLY A 24 30.98 -10.77 14.13
C GLY A 24 30.06 -10.49 15.34
N ALA A 25 30.08 -9.29 15.90
CA ALA A 25 29.27 -8.91 17.05
C ALA A 25 27.93 -8.30 16.61
N TYR A 26 26.84 -8.71 17.25
CA TYR A 26 25.52 -8.08 17.10
C TYR A 26 25.40 -6.86 18.01
N ARG A 27 25.05 -5.72 17.45
CA ARG A 27 24.74 -4.49 18.21
C ARG A 27 23.29 -4.09 17.93
N ALA A 28 22.46 -4.10 18.96
CA ALA A 28 21.05 -3.76 18.86
C ALA A 28 20.79 -2.34 18.31
N GLN A 29 21.69 -1.38 18.65
CA GLN A 29 21.60 -0.02 18.15
C GLN A 29 21.80 0.06 16.63
N ASP A 30 22.75 -0.69 16.08
CA ASP A 30 23.03 -0.71 14.63
C ASP A 30 21.89 -1.39 13.88
N ALA A 31 21.34 -2.49 14.42
CA ALA A 31 20.16 -3.14 13.90
C ALA A 31 18.94 -2.18 13.92
N GLY A 32 18.76 -1.43 15.00
CA GLY A 32 17.70 -0.41 15.11
C GLY A 32 17.85 0.72 14.09
N ARG A 33 19.05 1.23 13.90
CA ARG A 33 19.35 2.25 12.87
C ARG A 33 19.08 1.70 11.46
N ALA A 34 19.55 0.48 11.15
CA ALA A 34 19.31 -0.15 9.87
C ALA A 34 17.80 -0.34 9.61
N ALA A 35 17.04 -0.76 10.60
CA ALA A 35 15.59 -0.87 10.52
C ALA A 35 14.90 0.50 10.27
N GLN A 36 15.36 1.57 10.93
CA GLN A 36 14.85 2.92 10.69
C GLN A 36 15.16 3.41 9.27
N VAL A 37 16.37 3.19 8.78
CA VAL A 37 16.76 3.54 7.41
C VAL A 37 15.93 2.75 6.40
N ALA A 38 15.73 1.45 6.64
CA ALA A 38 14.90 0.61 5.78
C ALA A 38 13.42 1.07 5.74
N ARG A 39 12.88 1.54 6.87
CA ARG A 39 11.52 2.12 6.93
C ARG A 39 11.39 3.45 6.18
N ARG A 40 12.46 4.24 6.13
CA ARG A 40 12.49 5.53 5.43
C ARG A 40 12.69 5.40 3.92
N ARG A 41 13.11 4.23 3.42
CA ARG A 41 13.21 4.01 1.97
C ARG A 41 11.84 4.13 1.33
N PRO A 42 11.65 5.08 0.40
CA PRO A 42 10.41 5.14 -0.38
C PRO A 42 10.28 3.84 -1.15
N LYS A 43 9.24 3.07 -0.83
CA LYS A 43 8.89 1.89 -1.64
C LYS A 43 8.34 2.39 -2.96
N GLN A 44 8.92 1.94 -4.06
CA GLN A 44 8.35 2.19 -5.38
C GLN A 44 6.93 1.64 -5.42
N ARG A 45 6.01 2.39 -5.97
CA ARG A 45 4.62 1.95 -6.12
C ARG A 45 4.56 0.88 -7.21
N LEU A 46 3.72 -0.12 -7.01
CA LEU A 46 3.59 -1.23 -7.95
C LEU A 46 3.28 -0.73 -9.37
N LEU A 47 2.37 0.24 -9.51
CA LEU A 47 2.01 0.81 -10.81
C LEU A 47 3.12 1.64 -11.47
N ASP A 48 4.14 2.07 -10.74
CA ASP A 48 5.29 2.75 -11.32
C ASP A 48 6.27 1.74 -11.96
N CYS A 49 6.29 0.50 -11.45
CA CYS A 49 7.20 -0.56 -11.89
C CYS A 49 6.56 -1.52 -12.90
N ASP A 50 5.24 -1.72 -12.83
CA ASP A 50 4.49 -2.69 -13.63
C ASP A 50 3.67 -1.96 -14.70
N GLU A 51 4.21 -1.90 -15.91
CA GLU A 51 3.56 -1.21 -17.02
C GLU A 51 2.30 -1.92 -17.52
N VAL A 52 2.28 -3.25 -17.50
CA VAL A 52 1.12 -4.05 -17.93
C VAL A 52 -0.08 -3.72 -17.04
N LEU A 53 0.15 -3.78 -15.74
CA LEU A 53 -0.86 -3.48 -14.74
C LEU A 53 -1.28 -2.00 -14.78
N ARG A 54 -0.31 -1.09 -14.97
CA ARG A 54 -0.58 0.34 -15.10
C ARG A 54 -1.49 0.66 -16.27
N ARG A 55 -1.21 0.13 -17.47
CA ARG A 55 -2.05 0.33 -18.66
C ARG A 55 -3.46 -0.18 -18.44
N ARG A 56 -3.61 -1.34 -17.81
CA ARG A 56 -4.92 -1.91 -17.49
C ARG A 56 -5.69 -1.00 -16.52
N VAL A 57 -5.06 -0.58 -15.43
CA VAL A 57 -5.69 0.28 -14.42
C VAL A 57 -6.08 1.64 -15.02
N ILE A 58 -5.22 2.27 -15.83
CA ILE A 58 -5.54 3.54 -16.50
C ILE A 58 -6.75 3.37 -17.42
N CYS A 59 -6.78 2.32 -18.23
CA CYS A 59 -7.91 2.05 -19.13
C CYS A 59 -9.22 1.86 -18.34
N ASP A 60 -9.19 1.09 -17.27
CA ASP A 60 -10.37 0.84 -16.46
C ASP A 60 -10.86 2.10 -15.73
N LEU A 61 -9.93 2.94 -15.26
CA LEU A 61 -10.25 4.23 -14.64
C LEU A 61 -10.87 5.21 -15.65
N SER A 62 -10.34 5.27 -16.89
CA SER A 62 -10.89 6.12 -17.95
C SER A 62 -12.32 5.72 -18.36
N GLN A 63 -12.68 4.45 -18.16
CA GLN A 63 -14.04 3.94 -18.34
C GLN A 63 -14.95 4.19 -17.13
N GLY A 64 -14.50 4.95 -16.14
CA GLY A 64 -15.27 5.31 -14.95
C GLY A 64 -15.36 4.21 -13.88
N ARG A 65 -14.54 3.15 -13.97
CA ARG A 65 -14.51 2.11 -12.95
C ARG A 65 -13.81 2.60 -11.70
N THR A 66 -14.33 2.21 -10.54
CA THR A 66 -13.72 2.55 -9.26
C THR A 66 -12.52 1.66 -8.94
N PRO A 67 -11.51 2.13 -8.16
CA PRO A 67 -10.38 1.31 -7.72
C PRO A 67 -10.77 -0.03 -7.11
N ARG A 68 -11.89 -0.07 -6.37
CA ARG A 68 -12.40 -1.28 -5.74
C ARG A 68 -12.95 -2.28 -6.77
N GLN A 69 -13.64 -1.80 -7.79
CA GLN A 69 -14.13 -2.64 -8.89
C GLN A 69 -12.96 -3.21 -9.70
N ILE A 70 -11.95 -2.39 -10.00
CA ILE A 70 -10.75 -2.80 -10.72
C ILE A 70 -10.00 -3.89 -9.95
N SER A 71 -9.72 -3.66 -8.68
CA SER A 71 -9.03 -4.63 -7.82
C SER A 71 -9.80 -5.96 -7.73
N GLY A 72 -11.11 -5.91 -7.50
CA GLY A 72 -11.95 -7.10 -7.44
C GLY A 72 -11.96 -7.87 -8.75
N ARG A 73 -12.08 -7.17 -9.88
CA ARG A 73 -12.06 -7.79 -11.20
C ARG A 73 -10.74 -8.46 -11.52
N LEU A 74 -9.62 -7.79 -11.27
CA LEU A 74 -8.28 -8.36 -11.47
C LEU A 74 -8.06 -9.62 -10.63
N SER A 75 -8.55 -9.64 -9.40
CA SER A 75 -8.47 -10.84 -8.54
C SER A 75 -9.28 -12.01 -9.09
N MET A 76 -10.45 -11.76 -9.66
CA MET A 76 -11.30 -12.78 -10.27
C MET A 76 -10.69 -13.33 -11.57
N GLU A 77 -10.12 -12.45 -12.40
CA GLU A 77 -9.42 -12.83 -13.64
C GLU A 77 -8.16 -13.66 -13.33
N ALA A 78 -7.35 -13.24 -12.32
CA ALA A 78 -6.17 -13.97 -11.90
C ALA A 78 -6.51 -15.36 -11.30
N GLY A 79 -7.64 -15.47 -10.61
CA GLY A 79 -8.15 -16.74 -10.09
C GLY A 79 -8.85 -17.62 -11.13
N GLY A 80 -8.93 -17.19 -12.40
CA GLY A 80 -9.60 -17.93 -13.47
C GLY A 80 -11.12 -18.02 -13.33
N THR A 81 -11.71 -17.25 -12.41
CA THR A 81 -13.16 -17.26 -12.16
C THR A 81 -13.93 -16.54 -13.27
N VAL A 82 -13.32 -15.55 -13.89
CA VAL A 82 -13.93 -14.72 -14.94
C VAL A 82 -12.94 -14.51 -16.07
N ALA A 83 -13.42 -14.55 -17.32
CA ALA A 83 -12.60 -14.23 -18.48
C ALA A 83 -12.15 -12.76 -18.49
N PRO A 84 -10.98 -12.45 -19.07
CA PRO A 84 -10.55 -11.08 -19.30
C PRO A 84 -11.59 -10.28 -20.07
N MET A 85 -11.62 -8.97 -19.86
CA MET A 85 -12.57 -8.10 -20.54
C MET A 85 -12.02 -7.67 -21.91
N ASP A 86 -12.87 -7.72 -22.95
CA ASP A 86 -12.49 -7.36 -24.32
C ASP A 86 -12.16 -5.87 -24.48
N ASN A 87 -12.74 -5.00 -23.63
CA ASN A 87 -12.57 -3.56 -23.66
C ASN A 87 -11.45 -3.03 -22.75
N SER A 88 -10.61 -3.91 -22.21
CA SER A 88 -9.49 -3.54 -21.35
C SER A 88 -8.25 -4.39 -21.65
N PRO A 89 -7.03 -3.82 -21.55
CA PRO A 89 -5.80 -4.58 -21.73
C PRO A 89 -5.72 -5.78 -20.79
N HIS A 90 -5.18 -6.89 -21.26
CA HIS A 90 -5.03 -8.10 -20.46
C HIS A 90 -3.99 -7.89 -19.34
N ALA A 91 -4.36 -8.19 -18.10
CA ALA A 91 -3.48 -8.00 -16.92
C ALA A 91 -2.50 -9.15 -16.68
N GLN A 92 -2.53 -10.22 -17.49
CA GLN A 92 -1.59 -11.36 -17.41
C GLN A 92 -1.52 -12.02 -16.03
N GLY A 93 -2.62 -12.03 -15.28
CA GLY A 93 -2.66 -12.56 -13.92
C GLY A 93 -2.13 -11.62 -12.83
N HIS A 94 -1.71 -10.40 -13.21
CA HIS A 94 -1.28 -9.42 -12.22
C HIS A 94 -2.48 -8.88 -11.42
N THR A 95 -2.28 -8.69 -10.13
CA THR A 95 -3.29 -8.18 -9.19
C THR A 95 -2.78 -6.98 -8.42
N ILE A 96 -3.70 -6.14 -7.95
CA ILE A 96 -3.38 -4.97 -7.13
C ILE A 96 -4.52 -4.68 -6.16
N SER A 97 -4.19 -4.17 -4.98
CA SER A 97 -5.20 -3.72 -4.02
C SER A 97 -5.79 -2.36 -4.42
N HIS A 98 -7.04 -2.10 -4.05
CA HIS A 98 -7.68 -0.82 -4.29
C HIS A 98 -6.96 0.35 -3.60
N GLU A 99 -6.40 0.12 -2.40
CA GLU A 99 -5.61 1.14 -1.69
C GLU A 99 -4.32 1.53 -2.42
N ALA A 100 -3.67 0.57 -3.10
CA ALA A 100 -2.49 0.85 -3.90
C ALA A 100 -2.84 1.66 -5.15
N ILE A 101 -4.00 1.40 -5.77
CA ILE A 101 -4.53 2.22 -6.88
C ILE A 101 -4.85 3.63 -6.38
N ASP A 102 -5.57 3.78 -5.28
CA ASP A 102 -5.89 5.08 -4.69
C ASP A 102 -4.62 5.87 -4.36
N THR A 103 -3.65 5.23 -3.70
CA THR A 103 -2.36 5.87 -3.37
C THR A 103 -1.62 6.33 -4.61
N TRP A 104 -1.67 5.56 -5.70
CA TRP A 104 -1.05 5.93 -6.97
C TRP A 104 -1.79 7.10 -7.63
N ILE A 105 -3.11 7.09 -7.66
CA ILE A 105 -3.94 8.17 -8.18
C ILE A 105 -3.61 9.47 -7.45
N TYR A 106 -3.66 9.49 -6.11
CA TYR A 106 -3.37 10.69 -5.31
C TYR A 106 -1.94 11.23 -5.47
N ALA A 107 -1.01 10.38 -5.84
CA ALA A 107 0.35 10.80 -6.12
C ALA A 107 0.54 11.44 -7.50
N HIS A 108 -0.32 11.10 -8.47
CA HIS A 108 -0.19 11.51 -9.88
C HIS A 108 -1.30 12.49 -10.32
N LEU A 109 -2.10 13.00 -9.37
CA LEU A 109 -3.28 13.83 -9.63
C LEU A 109 -3.05 15.08 -10.49
N ASN A 110 -1.82 15.56 -10.64
CA ASN A 110 -1.63 16.92 -11.13
C ASN A 110 -1.35 17.09 -12.62
N LYS A 111 -1.13 16.03 -13.41
CA LYS A 111 -0.99 16.18 -14.88
C LYS A 111 -1.43 14.96 -15.68
N THR A 112 -0.93 13.77 -15.35
CA THR A 112 -1.07 12.57 -16.19
C THR A 112 -2.50 12.02 -16.22
N LEU A 113 -3.23 12.11 -15.12
CA LEU A 113 -4.59 11.54 -15.04
C LEU A 113 -5.63 12.41 -15.73
N ILE A 114 -5.45 13.74 -15.70
CA ILE A 114 -6.33 14.68 -16.42
C ILE A 114 -6.16 14.50 -17.93
N GLU A 115 -4.94 14.29 -18.41
CA GLU A 115 -4.63 14.00 -19.81
C GLU A 115 -5.31 12.70 -20.29
N HIS A 116 -5.47 11.72 -19.40
CA HIS A 116 -6.18 10.47 -19.66
C HIS A 116 -7.69 10.53 -19.40
N GLY A 117 -8.25 11.71 -19.09
CA GLY A 117 -9.67 11.89 -18.82
C GLY A 117 -10.16 11.21 -17.53
N ILE A 118 -9.23 10.88 -16.61
CA ILE A 118 -9.57 10.16 -15.38
C ILE A 118 -10.05 11.17 -14.34
N CYS A 119 -11.35 11.20 -14.11
CA CYS A 119 -11.98 11.91 -13.01
C CYS A 119 -12.42 10.92 -11.94
N LEU A 120 -11.93 11.07 -10.71
CA LEU A 120 -12.44 10.27 -9.60
C LEU A 120 -13.92 10.61 -9.37
N PRO A 121 -14.81 9.61 -9.16
CA PRO A 121 -16.23 9.84 -8.94
C PRO A 121 -16.55 10.81 -7.79
N SER A 122 -15.65 10.87 -6.81
CA SER A 122 -15.80 11.74 -5.63
C SER A 122 -15.50 13.20 -5.89
N ARG A 123 -14.97 13.59 -7.07
CA ARG A 123 -14.46 14.94 -7.37
C ARG A 123 -13.54 15.54 -6.29
N ARG A 124 -13.07 14.74 -5.34
CA ARG A 124 -12.16 15.17 -4.27
C ARG A 124 -10.74 15.15 -4.80
N TRP A 125 -10.22 16.31 -5.13
CA TRP A 125 -8.87 16.55 -5.61
C TRP A 125 -7.81 16.42 -4.51
N MET A 126 -8.24 16.42 -3.24
CA MET A 126 -7.39 16.25 -2.07
C MET A 126 -8.09 15.35 -1.05
N ARG A 127 -7.31 14.48 -0.42
CA ARG A 127 -7.73 13.81 0.79
C ARG A 127 -7.83 14.90 1.86
N GLU A 128 -9.02 15.36 2.18
CA GLU A 128 -9.22 16.23 3.35
C GLU A 128 -8.60 15.53 4.55
N LYS A 129 -7.60 16.18 5.18
CA LYS A 129 -7.16 15.77 6.49
C LYS A 129 -8.41 15.72 7.36
N PRO A 130 -8.70 14.60 8.07
CA PRO A 130 -9.77 14.60 9.02
C PRO A 130 -9.55 15.80 9.95
N PRO A 131 -10.58 16.60 10.28
CA PRO A 131 -10.44 17.70 11.21
C PRO A 131 -9.77 17.16 12.46
N ALA A 132 -8.73 17.87 12.93
CA ALA A 132 -8.00 17.50 14.14
C ALA A 132 -9.06 17.28 15.21
N GLY A 133 -9.22 16.00 15.62
CA GLY A 133 -10.36 15.59 16.40
C GLY A 133 -10.47 16.43 17.66
N GLU A 134 -11.60 17.06 17.84
CA GLU A 134 -12.06 17.45 19.16
C GLU A 134 -11.91 16.24 20.07
N ARG A 135 -10.98 16.30 20.99
CA ARG A 135 -10.87 15.31 22.07
C ARG A 135 -12.23 15.27 22.74
N LYS A 136 -13.00 14.21 22.51
CA LYS A 136 -14.19 13.93 23.30
C LYS A 136 -13.77 14.01 24.77
N GLN A 137 -14.25 15.04 25.45
CA GLN A 137 -14.05 15.15 26.90
C GLN A 137 -14.69 13.91 27.54
N PRO A 138 -14.01 13.29 28.52
CA PRO A 138 -14.60 12.18 29.24
C PRO A 138 -15.91 12.65 29.90
N ILE A 139 -16.97 11.90 29.69
CA ILE A 139 -18.25 12.12 30.35
C ILE A 139 -17.98 11.98 31.85
N VAL A 140 -18.02 13.09 32.57
CA VAL A 140 -17.98 13.09 34.02
C VAL A 140 -19.29 12.45 34.50
N ALA A 141 -19.19 11.26 35.12
CA ALA A 141 -20.32 10.63 35.74
C ALA A 141 -20.83 11.53 36.89
N LEU A 142 -22.11 11.89 36.83
CA LEU A 142 -22.79 12.58 37.92
C LEU A 142 -22.85 11.66 39.13
N PRO A 143 -22.52 12.14 40.33
CA PRO A 143 -22.73 11.36 41.56
C PRO A 143 -24.24 11.27 41.87
N SER A 144 -24.65 10.07 42.28
CA SER A 144 -25.99 9.76 42.77
C SER A 144 -26.25 10.42 44.13
#